data_9106cf906b4b1484cbea236949e976b2
#
_entry.id   9106cf906b4b1484cbea236949e976b2
#
_cell.length_a   1.000
_cell.length_b   1.000
_cell.length_c   1.000
_cell.angle_alpha   90.00
_cell.angle_beta   90.00
_cell.angle_gamma   90.00
#
_symmetry.space_group_name_H-M   'P 1'
#
loop_
_entity.id
_entity.type
_entity.pdbx_description
1 polymer ?
#
loop_
_entity_poly.entity_id
_entity_poly.type
_entity_poly.pdbx_seq_one_letter_code
_entity_poly.pdbx_strand_id
1 'polypeptide(L)'
;MELPFLSLGETVKIRLQFTRRIVPAMWFKQLQLFRLDLGNLPDFDTLDTALAAKPFAPPSGLDWFTQGFVPAAPHQPDLMLFRQQHCALVALRREDKVLPASVVRDLVEEKIADIEARDFRKVGKKERQGLKEQVTDDLLPRAFTRRSRTAAYLDCKNGWLGIESSTPAKAEALISALREALPPFPARLPHTALSPSSQMTVWLLGGVPDGFELDADCELKAPEEHGAVVRCTRQDLTAAEIRVHLESGKQVTKLGLIWRERIRFVLTDTLQIKRLQFLDLLQEEASQAGDDLPALFEASFSLMTGELAWLTADLMA
;
A
#
# COMPACT_ATOMS: atom_id res chain seq x y z
N MET A 1 -36.02 60.82 -27.17
CA MET A 1 -36.18 59.35 -26.89
C MET A 1 -34.77 58.82 -26.64
N GLU A 2 -34.30 59.04 -25.38
CA GLU A 2 -32.95 58.74 -24.95
C GLU A 2 -32.89 57.35 -24.31
N LEU A 3 -31.95 56.56 -24.75
CA LEU A 3 -31.66 55.25 -24.16
C LEU A 3 -30.66 55.42 -22.99
N PRO A 4 -30.87 54.82 -21.83
CA PRO A 4 -29.92 54.96 -20.73
C PRO A 4 -28.71 54.01 -20.91
N PHE A 5 -27.55 54.59 -20.70
CA PHE A 5 -26.25 53.91 -20.56
C PHE A 5 -26.28 52.95 -19.35
N LEU A 6 -26.05 51.67 -19.58
CA LEU A 6 -25.79 50.70 -18.54
C LEU A 6 -24.30 50.77 -18.13
N SER A 7 -24.10 51.11 -16.87
CA SER A 7 -22.81 51.10 -16.17
C SER A 7 -22.24 49.69 -16.05
N LEU A 8 -21.13 49.41 -16.71
CA LEU A 8 -20.26 48.26 -16.48
C LEU A 8 -19.37 48.55 -15.27
N GLY A 9 -19.56 47.83 -14.17
CA GLY A 9 -18.71 47.98 -12.99
C GLY A 9 -19.01 47.08 -11.83
N GLU A 10 -19.25 45.76 -12.07
CA GLU A 10 -19.16 44.80 -10.99
C GLU A 10 -18.00 43.85 -11.23
N THR A 11 -16.88 44.13 -10.59
CA THR A 11 -15.72 43.25 -10.51
C THR A 11 -16.11 42.01 -9.68
N VAL A 12 -16.41 40.89 -10.34
CA VAL A 12 -16.60 39.59 -9.69
C VAL A 12 -15.27 39.22 -9.05
N LYS A 13 -15.13 39.49 -7.76
CA LYS A 13 -14.06 38.96 -6.94
C LYS A 13 -14.27 37.44 -6.84
N ILE A 14 -13.65 36.67 -7.74
CA ILE A 14 -13.48 35.23 -7.58
C ILE A 14 -12.60 35.03 -6.36
N ARG A 15 -13.25 34.77 -5.23
CA ARG A 15 -12.61 34.29 -4.02
C ARG A 15 -12.11 32.87 -4.35
N LEU A 16 -10.85 32.76 -4.74
CA LEU A 16 -10.14 31.49 -4.72
C LEU A 16 -10.22 30.97 -3.28
N GLN A 17 -11.22 30.16 -3.01
CA GLN A 17 -11.21 29.30 -1.84
C GLN A 17 -10.02 28.35 -2.05
N PHE A 18 -8.91 28.67 -1.41
CA PHE A 18 -7.88 27.68 -1.15
C PHE A 18 -8.58 26.53 -0.43
N THR A 19 -8.90 25.50 -1.16
CA THR A 19 -9.26 24.21 -0.58
C THR A 19 -8.11 23.85 0.36
N ARG A 20 -8.34 24.02 1.67
CA ARG A 20 -7.47 23.47 2.69
C ARG A 20 -7.21 22.02 2.24
N ARG A 21 -5.98 21.72 1.87
CA ARG A 21 -5.55 20.32 1.72
C ARG A 21 -5.80 19.68 3.08
N ILE A 22 -6.90 18.97 3.17
CA ILE A 22 -7.17 18.10 4.32
C ILE A 22 -6.04 17.08 4.26
N VAL A 23 -5.07 17.19 5.15
CA VAL A 23 -4.11 16.12 5.38
C VAL A 23 -4.95 15.01 6.00
N PRO A 24 -5.17 13.90 5.30
CA PRO A 24 -6.01 12.86 5.84
C PRO A 24 -5.35 12.32 7.12
N ALA A 25 -6.16 12.03 8.13
CA ALA A 25 -5.73 11.29 9.31
C ALA A 25 -4.94 10.06 8.87
N MET A 26 -3.89 9.70 9.60
CA MET A 26 -2.95 8.65 9.24
C MET A 26 -3.49 7.27 9.62
N TRP A 27 -4.36 6.70 8.78
CA TRP A 27 -4.92 5.37 8.96
C TRP A 27 -4.49 4.44 7.83
N PHE A 28 -3.84 3.32 8.17
CA PHE A 28 -3.54 2.28 7.19
C PHE A 28 -4.83 1.54 6.78
N LYS A 29 -4.95 1.23 5.51
CA LYS A 29 -6.10 0.49 4.94
C LYS A 29 -5.80 -0.99 4.72
N GLN A 30 -4.56 -1.38 4.89
CA GLN A 30 -4.06 -2.73 4.74
C GLN A 30 -2.69 -2.84 5.38
N LEU A 31 -2.28 -4.05 5.77
CA LEU A 31 -1.05 -4.23 6.52
C LEU A 31 -0.40 -5.55 6.14
N GLN A 32 0.90 -5.51 5.93
CA GLN A 32 1.78 -6.68 5.90
C GLN A 32 2.73 -6.59 7.08
N LEU A 33 2.74 -7.63 7.90
CA LEU A 33 3.52 -7.68 9.13
C LEU A 33 4.86 -8.39 8.90
N PHE A 34 5.92 -7.85 9.51
CA PHE A 34 7.24 -8.44 9.58
C PHE A 34 7.77 -8.33 11.01
N ARG A 35 8.53 -9.32 11.44
CA ARG A 35 9.24 -9.27 12.73
C ARG A 35 10.53 -8.48 12.58
N LEU A 36 10.81 -7.61 13.54
CA LEU A 36 12.07 -6.90 13.69
C LEU A 36 12.90 -7.55 14.79
N ASP A 37 14.17 -7.74 14.53
CA ASP A 37 15.14 -8.09 15.55
C ASP A 37 15.65 -6.80 16.20
N LEU A 38 15.12 -6.47 17.36
CA LEU A 38 15.38 -5.21 18.07
C LEU A 38 16.85 -5.09 18.52
N GLY A 39 17.55 -6.21 18.72
CA GLY A 39 18.98 -6.21 19.08
C GLY A 39 19.91 -5.67 17.99
N ASN A 40 19.44 -5.71 16.74
CA ASN A 40 20.16 -5.25 15.56
C ASN A 40 19.54 -4.04 14.88
N LEU A 41 18.48 -3.45 15.47
CA LEU A 41 17.84 -2.25 14.93
C LEU A 41 18.60 -1.01 15.42
N PRO A 42 19.03 -0.09 14.53
CA PRO A 42 19.66 1.16 14.93
C PRO A 42 18.68 2.09 15.64
N ASP A 43 19.20 3.08 16.35
CA ASP A 43 18.39 4.16 16.90
C ASP A 43 17.73 5.01 15.80
N PHE A 44 16.74 5.83 16.18
CA PHE A 44 15.96 6.62 15.23
C PHE A 44 16.78 7.71 14.52
N ASP A 45 17.84 8.26 15.14
CA ASP A 45 18.67 9.30 14.53
C ASP A 45 19.57 8.71 13.44
N THR A 46 20.15 7.53 13.73
CA THR A 46 20.89 6.74 12.74
C THR A 46 19.98 6.32 11.58
N LEU A 47 18.75 5.89 11.88
CA LEU A 47 17.78 5.51 10.87
C LEU A 47 17.40 6.71 9.98
N ASP A 48 17.07 7.86 10.54
CA ASP A 48 16.71 9.08 9.79
C ASP A 48 17.86 9.51 8.87
N THR A 49 19.09 9.54 9.39
CA THR A 49 20.30 9.87 8.61
C THR A 49 20.51 8.92 7.43
N ALA A 50 20.32 7.62 7.64
CA ALA A 50 20.46 6.63 6.58
C ALA A 50 19.38 6.74 5.50
N LEU A 51 18.12 7.04 5.89
CA LEU A 51 17.04 7.31 4.94
C LEU A 51 17.29 8.58 4.14
N ALA A 52 17.81 9.64 4.80
CA ALA A 52 18.17 10.90 4.17
C ALA A 52 19.31 10.76 3.14
N ALA A 53 20.16 9.73 3.26
CA ALA A 53 21.20 9.41 2.27
C ALA A 53 20.64 8.75 0.99
N LYS A 54 19.38 8.31 0.98
CA LYS A 54 18.69 7.67 -0.16
C LYS A 54 17.37 8.38 -0.49
N PRO A 55 17.39 9.72 -0.75
CA PRO A 55 16.19 10.47 -1.00
C PRO A 55 15.60 10.10 -2.37
N PHE A 56 14.30 10.31 -2.50
CA PHE A 56 13.65 10.15 -3.79
C PHE A 56 14.14 11.20 -4.79
N ALA A 57 14.48 10.76 -6.01
CA ALA A 57 14.70 11.60 -7.17
C ALA A 57 13.79 11.13 -8.32
N PRO A 58 13.21 12.05 -9.13
CA PRO A 58 12.39 11.67 -10.28
C PRO A 58 13.18 10.86 -11.31
N PRO A 59 12.52 9.94 -12.06
CA PRO A 59 13.19 9.17 -13.11
C PRO A 59 13.67 10.08 -14.25
N SER A 60 14.90 9.89 -14.68
CA SER A 60 15.53 10.65 -15.74
C SER A 60 15.92 9.75 -16.93
N GLY A 61 16.17 10.36 -18.09
CA GLY A 61 16.65 9.65 -19.27
C GLY A 61 15.87 8.36 -19.55
N LEU A 62 16.61 7.23 -19.60
CA LEU A 62 16.09 5.90 -19.91
C LEU A 62 15.69 5.08 -18.68
N ASP A 63 15.60 5.71 -17.52
CA ASP A 63 15.10 5.03 -16.31
C ASP A 63 13.63 4.65 -16.50
N TRP A 64 13.30 3.38 -16.29
CA TRP A 64 11.92 2.92 -16.28
C TRP A 64 11.18 3.29 -14.98
N PHE A 65 11.90 3.34 -13.88
CA PHE A 65 11.40 3.78 -12.60
C PHE A 65 12.54 4.28 -11.72
N THR A 66 12.18 5.05 -10.70
CA THR A 66 13.04 5.38 -9.56
C THR A 66 12.27 5.20 -8.26
N GLN A 67 12.99 4.99 -7.18
CA GLN A 67 12.44 4.97 -5.82
C GLN A 67 13.43 5.57 -4.84
N GLY A 68 12.90 6.11 -3.75
CA GLY A 68 13.68 6.70 -2.67
C GLY A 68 12.78 7.13 -1.51
N PHE A 69 13.40 7.45 -0.39
CA PHE A 69 12.68 7.89 0.79
C PHE A 69 12.19 9.32 0.64
N VAL A 70 11.06 9.61 1.26
CA VAL A 70 10.45 10.94 1.34
C VAL A 70 10.00 11.20 2.77
N PRO A 71 9.86 12.47 3.20
CA PRO A 71 9.34 12.79 4.51
C PRO A 71 8.06 12.03 4.82
N ALA A 72 8.05 11.34 5.97
CA ALA A 72 6.93 10.49 6.36
C ALA A 72 5.72 11.33 6.79
N ALA A 73 5.95 12.45 7.49
CA ALA A 73 4.93 13.37 7.95
C ALA A 73 4.94 14.67 7.12
N PRO A 74 3.77 15.12 6.60
CA PRO A 74 3.70 16.33 5.77
C PRO A 74 4.10 17.62 6.47
N HIS A 75 3.99 17.67 7.79
CA HIS A 75 4.31 18.83 8.63
C HIS A 75 5.77 18.85 9.11
N GLN A 76 6.54 17.80 8.82
CA GLN A 76 7.98 17.68 9.13
C GLN A 76 8.77 17.38 7.84
N PRO A 77 8.87 18.34 6.89
CA PRO A 77 9.44 18.10 5.57
C PRO A 77 10.95 17.85 5.58
N ASP A 78 11.64 18.22 6.65
CA ASP A 78 13.09 18.10 6.79
C ASP A 78 13.52 16.74 7.37
N LEU A 79 12.59 15.94 7.91
CA LEU A 79 12.85 14.63 8.49
C LEU A 79 12.25 13.52 7.63
N MET A 80 13.05 12.53 7.30
CA MET A 80 12.57 11.34 6.56
C MET A 80 11.72 10.44 7.46
N LEU A 81 12.04 10.42 8.76
CA LEU A 81 11.40 9.63 9.80
C LEU A 81 10.48 10.51 10.64
N PHE A 82 9.21 10.13 10.78
CA PHE A 82 8.34 10.68 11.81
C PHE A 82 8.37 9.75 13.03
N ARG A 83 8.59 10.31 14.21
CA ARG A 83 8.72 9.56 15.48
C ARG A 83 7.63 9.94 16.45
N GLN A 84 7.07 8.93 17.12
CA GLN A 84 6.18 9.15 18.26
C GLN A 84 6.32 8.00 19.25
N GLN A 85 6.74 8.32 20.47
CA GLN A 85 7.03 7.34 21.53
C GLN A 85 8.05 6.28 21.05
N HIS A 86 7.66 5.01 21.02
CA HIS A 86 8.47 3.87 20.57
C HIS A 86 8.21 3.47 19.11
N CYS A 87 7.39 4.24 18.41
CA CYS A 87 7.04 4.00 17.02
C CYS A 87 7.68 5.04 16.09
N ALA A 88 8.02 4.59 14.89
CA ALA A 88 8.49 5.45 13.82
C ALA A 88 7.74 5.15 12.53
N LEU A 89 7.49 6.18 11.71
CA LEU A 89 6.89 6.06 10.40
C LEU A 89 7.92 6.41 9.34
N VAL A 90 8.00 5.61 8.29
CA VAL A 90 8.83 5.82 7.11
C VAL A 90 7.98 5.79 5.85
N ALA A 91 8.42 6.45 4.79
CA ALA A 91 7.73 6.44 3.50
C ALA A 91 8.70 6.31 2.34
N LEU A 92 8.44 5.34 1.47
CA LEU A 92 9.11 5.15 0.19
C LEU A 92 8.21 5.68 -0.93
N ARG A 93 8.74 6.57 -1.76
CA ARG A 93 8.11 7.00 -2.99
C ARG A 93 8.72 6.25 -4.16
N ARG A 94 7.87 5.83 -5.10
CA ARG A 94 8.27 5.24 -6.37
C ARG A 94 7.55 5.95 -7.50
N GLU A 95 8.26 6.25 -8.56
CA GLU A 95 7.71 6.72 -9.83
C GLU A 95 8.09 5.76 -10.95
N ASP A 96 7.08 5.21 -11.63
CA ASP A 96 7.22 4.34 -12.77
C ASP A 96 6.83 5.12 -14.04
N LYS A 97 7.64 5.05 -15.10
CA LYS A 97 7.26 5.56 -16.42
C LYS A 97 6.21 4.66 -17.05
N VAL A 98 5.19 5.28 -17.62
CA VAL A 98 4.07 4.59 -18.25
C VAL A 98 4.21 4.71 -19.76
N LEU A 99 4.66 3.64 -20.40
CA LEU A 99 4.78 3.54 -21.85
C LEU A 99 3.95 2.33 -22.33
N PRO A 100 2.72 2.54 -22.85
CA PRO A 100 1.87 1.45 -23.32
C PRO A 100 2.53 0.69 -24.47
N ALA A 101 2.53 -0.64 -24.40
CA ALA A 101 3.12 -1.49 -25.43
C ALA A 101 2.44 -1.32 -26.81
N SER A 102 1.16 -0.93 -26.84
CA SER A 102 0.44 -0.60 -28.08
C SER A 102 1.05 0.61 -28.80
N VAL A 103 1.36 1.68 -28.06
CA VAL A 103 1.98 2.89 -28.65
C VAL A 103 3.34 2.57 -29.26
N VAL A 104 4.18 1.80 -28.56
CA VAL A 104 5.47 1.37 -29.10
C VAL A 104 5.28 0.52 -30.36
N ARG A 105 4.34 -0.44 -30.32
CA ARG A 105 4.07 -1.32 -31.46
C ARG A 105 3.62 -0.52 -32.68
N ASP A 106 2.66 0.38 -32.51
CA ASP A 106 2.07 1.13 -33.62
C ASP A 106 3.14 2.01 -34.31
N LEU A 107 4.02 2.68 -33.55
CA LEU A 107 5.14 3.43 -34.09
C LEU A 107 6.23 2.55 -34.75
N VAL A 108 6.45 1.35 -34.25
CA VAL A 108 7.36 0.38 -34.89
C VAL A 108 6.79 -0.08 -36.20
N GLU A 109 5.48 -0.38 -36.30
CA GLU A 109 4.84 -0.77 -37.58
C GLU A 109 4.90 0.37 -38.61
N GLU A 110 4.70 1.63 -38.21
CA GLU A 110 4.85 2.80 -39.07
C GLU A 110 6.28 2.89 -39.62
N LYS A 111 7.30 2.83 -38.76
CA LYS A 111 8.70 2.84 -39.19
C LYS A 111 9.05 1.66 -40.11
N ILE A 112 8.49 0.48 -39.89
CA ILE A 112 8.66 -0.69 -40.74
C ILE A 112 8.08 -0.44 -42.15
N ALA A 113 6.85 0.08 -42.22
CA ALA A 113 6.19 0.40 -43.48
C ALA A 113 7.02 1.41 -44.30
N ASP A 114 7.56 2.45 -43.65
CA ASP A 114 8.42 3.44 -44.28
C ASP A 114 9.71 2.81 -44.85
N ILE A 115 10.38 1.93 -44.10
CA ILE A 115 11.59 1.23 -44.54
C ILE A 115 11.28 0.30 -45.72
N GLU A 116 10.20 -0.51 -45.62
CA GLU A 116 9.79 -1.44 -46.68
C GLU A 116 9.43 -0.71 -47.99
N ALA A 117 8.75 0.46 -47.87
CA ALA A 117 8.39 1.28 -49.00
C ALA A 117 9.62 1.95 -49.68
N ARG A 118 10.55 2.44 -48.85
CA ARG A 118 11.77 3.13 -49.36
C ARG A 118 12.78 2.17 -49.96
N ASP A 119 13.04 1.03 -49.25
CA ASP A 119 14.14 0.12 -49.57
C ASP A 119 13.68 -1.10 -50.41
N PHE A 120 12.36 -1.21 -50.69
CA PHE A 120 11.76 -2.31 -51.48
C PHE A 120 12.12 -3.71 -50.94
N ARG A 121 12.26 -3.86 -49.62
CA ARG A 121 12.62 -5.10 -48.92
C ARG A 121 11.79 -5.31 -47.67
N LYS A 122 11.70 -6.54 -47.23
CA LYS A 122 11.06 -6.86 -45.93
C LYS A 122 12.01 -6.62 -44.76
N VAL A 123 11.47 -6.08 -43.66
CA VAL A 123 12.20 -5.88 -42.42
C VAL A 123 12.30 -7.20 -41.67
N GLY A 124 13.54 -7.64 -41.38
CA GLY A 124 13.80 -8.90 -40.66
C GLY A 124 13.55 -8.82 -39.17
N LYS A 125 13.44 -10.00 -38.51
CA LYS A 125 13.12 -10.08 -37.07
C LYS A 125 14.12 -9.30 -36.19
N LYS A 126 15.41 -9.35 -36.47
CA LYS A 126 16.47 -8.65 -35.71
C LYS A 126 16.34 -7.15 -35.85
N GLU A 127 16.08 -6.68 -37.09
CA GLU A 127 15.88 -5.24 -37.38
C GLU A 127 14.62 -4.70 -36.71
N ARG A 128 13.51 -5.46 -36.75
CA ARG A 128 12.28 -5.12 -36.01
C ARG A 128 12.52 -4.97 -34.51
N GLN A 129 13.34 -5.86 -33.91
CA GLN A 129 13.69 -5.74 -32.49
C GLN A 129 14.52 -4.47 -32.21
N GLY A 130 15.49 -4.14 -33.08
CA GLY A 130 16.26 -2.90 -32.96
C GLY A 130 15.39 -1.64 -33.09
N LEU A 131 14.42 -1.64 -34.04
CA LEU A 131 13.45 -0.54 -34.17
C LEU A 131 12.60 -0.39 -32.92
N LYS A 132 12.18 -1.50 -32.27
CA LYS A 132 11.43 -1.47 -31.04
C LYS A 132 12.23 -0.86 -29.90
N GLU A 133 13.48 -1.22 -29.76
CA GLU A 133 14.39 -0.65 -28.76
C GLU A 133 14.58 0.85 -29.00
N GLN A 134 14.87 1.26 -30.24
CA GLN A 134 15.01 2.66 -30.60
C GLN A 134 13.74 3.49 -30.31
N VAL A 135 12.56 3.00 -30.72
CA VAL A 135 11.30 3.68 -30.46
C VAL A 135 11.04 3.78 -28.95
N THR A 136 11.37 2.73 -28.19
CA THR A 136 11.25 2.75 -26.74
C THR A 136 12.15 3.81 -26.12
N ASP A 137 13.42 3.88 -26.52
CA ASP A 137 14.40 4.84 -26.03
C ASP A 137 14.03 6.30 -26.40
N ASP A 138 13.45 6.51 -27.59
CA ASP A 138 12.97 7.82 -28.04
C ASP A 138 11.75 8.31 -27.21
N LEU A 139 10.86 7.39 -26.83
CA LEU A 139 9.61 7.71 -26.11
C LEU A 139 9.79 7.77 -24.60
N LEU A 140 10.66 6.95 -24.04
CA LEU A 140 10.79 6.79 -22.59
C LEU A 140 11.11 8.10 -21.84
N PRO A 141 11.96 9.01 -22.33
CA PRO A 141 12.22 10.30 -21.70
C PRO A 141 10.97 11.19 -21.55
N ARG A 142 10.02 11.04 -22.47
CA ARG A 142 8.78 11.84 -22.57
C ARG A 142 7.56 11.11 -21.99
N ALA A 143 7.73 9.89 -21.51
CA ALA A 143 6.63 9.09 -20.99
C ALA A 143 6.06 9.71 -19.70
N PHE A 144 4.74 9.62 -19.54
CA PHE A 144 4.08 9.99 -18.28
C PHE A 144 4.61 9.13 -17.14
N THR A 145 4.57 9.68 -15.93
CA THR A 145 4.95 8.96 -14.72
C THR A 145 3.72 8.65 -13.85
N ARG A 146 3.73 7.46 -13.25
CA ARG A 146 2.77 7.07 -12.22
C ARG A 146 3.47 7.02 -10.87
N ARG A 147 2.98 7.81 -9.95
CA ARG A 147 3.51 7.92 -8.59
C ARG A 147 2.82 6.94 -7.65
N SER A 148 3.59 6.33 -6.78
CA SER A 148 3.07 5.56 -5.65
C SER A 148 3.88 5.87 -4.40
N ARG A 149 3.24 5.77 -3.23
CA ARG A 149 3.85 5.94 -1.91
C ARG A 149 3.51 4.72 -1.08
N THR A 150 4.50 4.10 -0.46
CA THR A 150 4.34 3.00 0.48
C THR A 150 4.82 3.48 1.84
N ALA A 151 3.96 3.46 2.83
CA ALA A 151 4.29 3.82 4.20
C ALA A 151 4.51 2.55 5.03
N ALA A 152 5.35 2.66 6.06
CA ALA A 152 5.53 1.61 7.04
C ALA A 152 5.78 2.21 8.42
N TYR A 153 5.25 1.56 9.47
CA TYR A 153 5.59 1.90 10.83
C TYR A 153 6.49 0.82 11.43
N LEU A 154 7.43 1.25 12.26
CA LEU A 154 8.28 0.41 13.09
C LEU A 154 7.78 0.53 14.52
N ASP A 155 7.43 -0.58 15.15
CA ASP A 155 7.15 -0.66 16.59
C ASP A 155 8.39 -1.25 17.27
N CYS A 156 9.23 -0.35 17.80
CA CYS A 156 10.49 -0.72 18.43
C CYS A 156 10.33 -1.27 19.86
N LYS A 157 9.12 -1.27 20.40
CA LYS A 157 8.81 -1.90 21.70
C LYS A 157 8.45 -3.37 21.51
N ASN A 158 7.58 -3.67 20.55
CA ASN A 158 7.04 -5.01 20.35
C ASN A 158 7.74 -5.78 19.22
N GLY A 159 8.67 -5.13 18.48
CA GLY A 159 9.46 -5.74 17.41
C GLY A 159 8.66 -6.07 16.17
N TRP A 160 7.85 -5.11 15.70
CA TRP A 160 7.07 -5.23 14.49
C TRP A 160 7.37 -4.14 13.47
N LEU A 161 7.39 -4.53 12.21
CA LEU A 161 7.33 -3.64 11.05
C LEU A 161 6.00 -3.89 10.34
N GLY A 162 5.15 -2.89 10.31
CA GLY A 162 3.88 -2.94 9.60
C GLY A 162 3.96 -2.10 8.33
N ILE A 163 3.80 -2.72 7.16
CA ILE A 163 3.89 -2.05 5.85
C ILE A 163 2.50 -1.89 5.24
N GLU A 164 2.12 -0.66 4.88
CA GLU A 164 0.87 -0.39 4.18
C GLU A 164 0.98 -0.82 2.71
N SER A 165 0.69 -2.07 2.44
CA SER A 165 0.77 -2.61 1.08
C SER A 165 -0.33 -3.62 0.78
N SER A 166 -0.90 -3.52 -0.45
CA SER A 166 -1.86 -4.48 -0.99
C SER A 166 -1.20 -5.71 -1.61
N THR A 167 0.10 -5.64 -1.90
CA THR A 167 0.84 -6.68 -2.63
C THR A 167 2.19 -6.95 -1.97
N PRO A 168 2.64 -8.22 -1.95
CA PRO A 168 3.97 -8.57 -1.45
C PRO A 168 5.10 -7.78 -2.14
N ALA A 169 5.01 -7.58 -3.46
CA ALA A 169 6.05 -6.89 -4.22
C ALA A 169 6.33 -5.45 -3.75
N LYS A 170 5.29 -4.71 -3.32
CA LYS A 170 5.48 -3.36 -2.77
C LYS A 170 6.12 -3.38 -1.39
N ALA A 171 5.75 -4.37 -0.56
CA ALA A 171 6.37 -4.54 0.74
C ALA A 171 7.84 -4.92 0.61
N GLU A 172 8.16 -5.86 -0.27
CA GLU A 172 9.54 -6.26 -0.57
C GLU A 172 10.37 -5.09 -1.14
N ALA A 173 9.80 -4.24 -2.00
CA ALA A 173 10.48 -3.06 -2.51
C ALA A 173 10.88 -2.10 -1.37
N LEU A 174 9.99 -1.89 -0.38
CA LEU A 174 10.31 -1.05 0.78
C LEU A 174 11.36 -1.71 1.67
N ILE A 175 11.26 -3.02 1.95
CA ILE A 175 12.26 -3.74 2.75
C ILE A 175 13.63 -3.74 2.05
N SER A 176 13.68 -3.93 0.74
CA SER A 176 14.91 -3.85 -0.04
C SER A 176 15.54 -2.47 0.05
N ALA A 177 14.74 -1.41 -0.08
CA ALA A 177 15.24 -0.04 0.09
C ALA A 177 15.77 0.23 1.51
N LEU A 178 15.11 -0.32 2.55
CA LEU A 178 15.60 -0.24 3.93
C LEU A 178 16.91 -1.01 4.11
N ARG A 179 17.05 -2.20 3.51
CA ARG A 179 18.30 -2.98 3.54
C ARG A 179 19.45 -2.30 2.80
N GLU A 180 19.16 -1.57 1.73
CA GLU A 180 20.16 -0.78 1.00
C GLU A 180 20.61 0.46 1.77
N ALA A 181 19.69 1.08 2.53
CA ALA A 181 20.02 2.24 3.36
C ALA A 181 20.74 1.85 4.66
N LEU A 182 20.39 0.71 5.25
CA LEU A 182 20.86 0.20 6.55
C LEU A 182 21.15 -1.31 6.48
N PRO A 183 22.29 -1.71 5.94
CA PRO A 183 22.68 -3.13 5.95
C PRO A 183 23.31 -3.54 7.30
N PRO A 184 22.87 -4.67 7.93
CA PRO A 184 21.68 -5.45 7.59
C PRO A 184 20.43 -4.89 8.27
N PHE A 185 19.34 -4.63 7.50
CA PHE A 185 18.06 -4.27 8.12
C PHE A 185 17.33 -5.55 8.60
N PRO A 186 16.97 -5.65 9.90
CA PRO A 186 16.64 -6.93 10.55
C PRO A 186 15.16 -7.29 10.44
N ALA A 187 14.54 -7.23 9.26
CA ALA A 187 13.14 -7.59 9.04
C ALA A 187 13.00 -8.99 8.42
N ARG A 188 12.09 -9.82 8.96
CA ARG A 188 11.76 -11.16 8.46
C ARG A 188 10.26 -11.45 8.56
N LEU A 189 9.78 -12.40 7.76
CA LEU A 189 8.38 -12.85 7.85
C LEU A 189 8.08 -13.40 9.24
N PRO A 190 6.88 -13.15 9.77
CA PRO A 190 6.46 -13.76 11.04
C PRO A 190 6.31 -15.28 10.87
N HIS A 191 6.63 -16.00 11.94
CA HIS A 191 6.43 -17.44 12.00
C HIS A 191 5.20 -17.73 12.87
N THR A 192 4.36 -18.66 12.43
CA THR A 192 3.18 -19.14 13.16
C THR A 192 3.27 -20.65 13.36
N ALA A 193 2.76 -21.16 14.47
CA ALA A 193 2.78 -22.58 14.78
C ALA A 193 1.93 -23.41 13.81
N LEU A 194 0.78 -22.88 13.40
CA LEU A 194 -0.07 -23.42 12.34
C LEU A 194 -0.04 -22.50 11.13
N SER A 195 -0.33 -23.07 9.94
CA SER A 195 -0.52 -22.21 8.77
C SER A 195 -1.73 -21.29 9.00
N PRO A 196 -1.69 -20.02 8.53
CA PRO A 196 -2.82 -19.11 8.70
C PRO A 196 -4.13 -19.67 8.14
N SER A 197 -4.06 -20.40 7.01
CA SER A 197 -5.22 -21.07 6.42
C SER A 197 -5.80 -22.13 7.37
N SER A 198 -4.96 -22.97 7.98
CA SER A 198 -5.41 -23.98 8.96
C SER A 198 -6.01 -23.31 10.19
N GLN A 199 -5.38 -22.28 10.70
CA GLN A 199 -5.87 -21.55 11.88
C GLN A 199 -7.24 -20.89 11.60
N MET A 200 -7.40 -20.18 10.49
CA MET A 200 -8.68 -19.59 10.08
C MET A 200 -9.76 -20.67 9.86
N THR A 201 -9.39 -21.85 9.39
CA THR A 201 -10.32 -22.98 9.22
C THR A 201 -10.80 -23.51 10.57
N VAL A 202 -9.90 -23.62 11.54
CA VAL A 202 -10.26 -23.97 12.93
C VAL A 202 -11.20 -22.94 13.55
N TRP A 203 -10.92 -21.66 13.36
CA TRP A 203 -11.76 -20.57 13.86
C TRP A 203 -13.17 -20.60 13.26
N LEU A 204 -13.28 -20.87 11.97
CA LEU A 204 -14.59 -20.90 11.31
C LEU A 204 -15.42 -22.14 11.70
N LEU A 205 -14.78 -23.27 12.07
CA LEU A 205 -15.46 -24.48 12.53
C LEU A 205 -15.79 -24.46 14.04
N GLY A 206 -14.85 -23.98 14.85
CA GLY A 206 -14.88 -24.14 16.29
C GLY A 206 -15.12 -22.84 17.09
N GLY A 207 -15.13 -21.71 16.39
CA GLY A 207 -15.22 -20.38 17.00
C GLY A 207 -13.88 -19.65 17.00
N VAL A 208 -13.95 -18.34 16.93
CA VAL A 208 -12.80 -17.42 16.98
C VAL A 208 -12.33 -17.23 18.43
N PRO A 209 -11.06 -16.82 18.65
CA PRO A 209 -10.56 -16.51 19.98
C PRO A 209 -11.31 -15.34 20.63
N ASP A 210 -11.15 -15.20 21.96
CA ASP A 210 -11.71 -14.08 22.71
C ASP A 210 -11.26 -12.73 22.10
N GLY A 211 -12.21 -11.81 22.00
CA GLY A 211 -11.98 -10.49 21.41
C GLY A 211 -12.10 -10.43 19.90
N PHE A 212 -12.26 -11.55 19.20
CA PHE A 212 -12.57 -11.60 17.79
C PHE A 212 -14.02 -12.04 17.52
N GLU A 213 -14.58 -11.53 16.44
CA GLU A 213 -15.89 -11.90 15.91
C GLU A 213 -15.77 -12.18 14.42
N LEU A 214 -16.57 -13.11 13.89
CA LEU A 214 -16.67 -13.34 12.46
C LEU A 214 -17.40 -12.18 11.79
N ASP A 215 -16.81 -11.63 10.72
CA ASP A 215 -17.50 -10.71 9.82
C ASP A 215 -18.17 -11.53 8.68
N ALA A 216 -18.85 -10.85 7.78
CA ALA A 216 -19.72 -11.47 6.77
C ALA A 216 -19.01 -11.95 5.49
N ASP A 217 -17.67 -11.93 5.42
CA ASP A 217 -16.90 -12.25 4.22
C ASP A 217 -15.92 -13.41 4.46
N CYS A 218 -15.94 -14.44 3.60
CA CYS A 218 -14.87 -15.46 3.58
C CYS A 218 -14.57 -15.95 2.17
N GLU A 219 -13.37 -16.53 1.99
CA GLU A 219 -12.98 -17.27 0.79
C GLU A 219 -12.43 -18.62 1.20
N LEU A 220 -12.98 -19.68 0.59
CA LEU A 220 -12.61 -21.05 0.79
C LEU A 220 -12.00 -21.61 -0.50
N LYS A 221 -10.93 -22.39 -0.40
CA LYS A 221 -10.27 -23.01 -1.56
C LYS A 221 -10.02 -24.48 -1.29
N ALA A 222 -10.27 -25.31 -2.28
CA ALA A 222 -9.86 -26.72 -2.25
C ALA A 222 -8.32 -26.83 -2.27
N PRO A 223 -7.73 -27.87 -1.64
CA PRO A 223 -6.27 -27.97 -1.44
C PRO A 223 -5.49 -28.19 -2.74
N GLU A 224 -6.12 -28.60 -3.83
CA GLU A 224 -5.48 -28.80 -5.12
C GLU A 224 -4.98 -27.47 -5.71
N GLU A 225 -3.93 -27.49 -6.50
CA GLU A 225 -3.28 -26.29 -7.07
C GLU A 225 -4.26 -25.38 -7.82
N HIS A 226 -5.18 -25.98 -8.61
CA HIS A 226 -6.26 -25.28 -9.32
C HIS A 226 -7.64 -25.59 -8.71
N GLY A 227 -7.69 -25.85 -7.40
CA GLY A 227 -8.89 -26.26 -6.69
C GLY A 227 -10.01 -25.23 -6.74
N ALA A 228 -11.25 -25.72 -6.61
CA ALA A 228 -12.44 -24.88 -6.61
C ALA A 228 -12.41 -23.84 -5.50
N VAL A 229 -12.81 -22.61 -5.84
CA VAL A 229 -12.88 -21.47 -4.92
C VAL A 229 -14.33 -21.10 -4.66
N VAL A 230 -14.69 -20.95 -3.39
CA VAL A 230 -16.00 -20.44 -2.93
C VAL A 230 -15.77 -19.10 -2.26
N ARG A 231 -16.53 -18.09 -2.65
CA ARG A 231 -16.49 -16.76 -2.04
C ARG A 231 -17.85 -16.45 -1.46
N CYS A 232 -17.87 -16.17 -0.17
CA CYS A 232 -19.06 -15.77 0.56
C CYS A 232 -18.90 -14.29 0.91
N THR A 233 -19.91 -13.51 0.61
CA THR A 233 -19.93 -12.08 0.90
C THR A 233 -21.27 -11.70 1.50
N ARG A 234 -21.26 -10.92 2.58
CA ARG A 234 -22.46 -10.48 3.30
C ARG A 234 -23.34 -11.66 3.75
N GLN A 235 -22.71 -12.74 4.20
CA GLN A 235 -23.39 -13.96 4.62
C GLN A 235 -23.04 -14.29 6.06
N ASP A 236 -23.97 -14.93 6.77
CA ASP A 236 -23.69 -15.54 8.06
C ASP A 236 -22.72 -16.71 7.87
N LEU A 237 -21.50 -16.54 8.37
CA LEU A 237 -20.44 -17.54 8.22
C LEU A 237 -20.64 -18.76 9.13
N THR A 238 -21.60 -18.73 10.08
CA THR A 238 -21.98 -19.88 10.93
C THR A 238 -22.99 -20.80 10.26
N ALA A 239 -23.54 -20.40 9.10
CA ALA A 239 -24.55 -21.13 8.37
C ALA A 239 -24.07 -22.53 7.93
N ALA A 240 -24.99 -23.51 7.88
CA ALA A 240 -24.70 -24.90 7.51
C ALA A 240 -24.05 -25.03 6.13
N GLU A 241 -24.38 -24.15 5.20
CA GLU A 241 -23.83 -24.14 3.82
C GLU A 241 -22.31 -23.94 3.82
N ILE A 242 -21.80 -23.08 4.69
CA ILE A 242 -20.35 -22.85 4.84
C ILE A 242 -19.68 -24.10 5.39
N ARG A 243 -20.30 -24.72 6.41
CA ARG A 243 -19.78 -25.92 7.05
C ARG A 243 -19.64 -27.09 6.08
N VAL A 244 -20.60 -27.29 5.18
CA VAL A 244 -20.52 -28.34 4.12
C VAL A 244 -19.26 -28.19 3.26
N HIS A 245 -18.87 -26.96 2.93
CA HIS A 245 -17.64 -26.70 2.17
C HIS A 245 -16.38 -27.07 2.94
N LEU A 246 -16.34 -26.77 4.23
CA LEU A 246 -15.22 -27.13 5.11
C LEU A 246 -15.11 -28.64 5.31
N GLU A 247 -16.25 -29.31 5.54
CA GLU A 247 -16.33 -30.77 5.63
C GLU A 247 -15.91 -31.49 4.33
N SER A 248 -16.11 -30.84 3.16
CA SER A 248 -15.59 -31.34 1.88
C SER A 248 -14.09 -31.11 1.68
N GLY A 249 -13.36 -30.64 2.71
CA GLY A 249 -11.91 -30.47 2.71
C GLY A 249 -11.39 -29.13 2.19
N LYS A 250 -12.28 -28.16 1.91
CA LYS A 250 -11.81 -26.80 1.57
C LYS A 250 -11.26 -26.10 2.81
N GLN A 251 -10.24 -25.28 2.59
CA GLN A 251 -9.58 -24.48 3.62
C GLN A 251 -9.89 -23.00 3.43
N VAL A 252 -9.90 -22.27 4.54
CA VAL A 252 -10.10 -20.81 4.53
C VAL A 252 -8.84 -20.13 4.02
N THR A 253 -8.95 -19.34 2.95
CA THR A 253 -7.86 -18.52 2.42
C THR A 253 -8.03 -17.05 2.75
N LYS A 254 -9.27 -16.62 3.06
CA LYS A 254 -9.56 -15.27 3.57
C LYS A 254 -10.71 -15.36 4.57
N LEU A 255 -10.59 -14.62 5.67
CA LEU A 255 -11.60 -14.54 6.71
C LEU A 255 -11.80 -13.09 7.14
N GLY A 256 -13.03 -12.62 7.07
CA GLY A 256 -13.45 -11.35 7.62
C GLY A 256 -13.60 -11.47 9.14
N LEU A 257 -13.00 -10.54 9.85
CA LEU A 257 -12.95 -10.48 11.31
C LEU A 257 -13.23 -9.07 11.80
N ILE A 258 -13.87 -8.99 12.97
CA ILE A 258 -13.98 -7.78 13.77
C ILE A 258 -13.24 -8.04 15.09
N TRP A 259 -12.34 -7.14 15.47
CA TRP A 259 -11.58 -7.26 16.71
C TRP A 259 -12.04 -6.19 17.71
N ARG A 260 -12.50 -6.65 18.87
CA ARG A 260 -12.94 -5.84 20.03
C ARG A 260 -13.90 -4.69 19.66
N GLU A 261 -14.73 -4.86 18.64
CA GLU A 261 -15.61 -3.82 18.06
C GLU A 261 -14.88 -2.52 17.66
N ARG A 262 -13.54 -2.58 17.51
CA ARG A 262 -12.68 -1.42 17.21
C ARG A 262 -12.07 -1.46 15.82
N ILE A 263 -11.74 -2.67 15.34
CA ILE A 263 -11.07 -2.86 14.03
C ILE A 263 -11.78 -3.96 13.26
N ARG A 264 -12.17 -3.64 12.02
CA ARG A 264 -12.64 -4.61 11.03
C ARG A 264 -11.57 -4.85 9.99
N PHE A 265 -11.36 -6.11 9.59
CA PHE A 265 -10.36 -6.46 8.59
C PHE A 265 -10.62 -7.82 7.95
N VAL A 266 -9.90 -8.13 6.89
CA VAL A 266 -9.85 -9.47 6.28
C VAL A 266 -8.44 -10.03 6.44
N LEU A 267 -8.30 -11.13 7.17
CA LEU A 267 -7.07 -11.89 7.29
C LEU A 267 -6.92 -12.83 6.10
N THR A 268 -5.70 -12.98 5.58
CA THR A 268 -5.39 -13.90 4.46
C THR A 268 -4.49 -15.05 4.90
N ASP A 269 -4.44 -16.10 4.09
CA ASP A 269 -3.56 -17.27 4.24
C ASP A 269 -2.05 -16.93 4.22
N THR A 270 -1.69 -15.73 3.83
CA THR A 270 -0.33 -15.18 3.86
C THR A 270 -0.11 -14.16 4.97
N LEU A 271 -0.96 -14.15 6.00
CA LEU A 271 -0.95 -13.18 7.12
C LEU A 271 -1.03 -11.71 6.69
N GLN A 272 -1.58 -11.42 5.51
CA GLN A 272 -1.88 -10.06 5.14
C GLN A 272 -3.21 -9.63 5.77
N ILE A 273 -3.25 -8.45 6.33
CA ILE A 273 -4.45 -7.79 6.81
C ILE A 273 -4.93 -6.85 5.69
N LYS A 274 -6.10 -7.16 5.12
CA LYS A 274 -6.73 -6.38 4.04
C LYS A 274 -8.01 -5.71 4.52
N ARG A 275 -8.46 -4.67 3.82
CA ARG A 275 -9.67 -3.90 4.18
C ARG A 275 -9.67 -3.47 5.64
N LEU A 276 -8.51 -3.07 6.14
CA LEU A 276 -8.33 -2.60 7.51
C LEU A 276 -9.13 -1.32 7.71
N GLN A 277 -10.06 -1.34 8.66
CA GLN A 277 -10.94 -0.23 9.01
C GLN A 277 -10.92 -0.04 10.52
N PHE A 278 -10.51 1.14 10.94
CA PHE A 278 -10.68 1.58 12.32
C PHE A 278 -12.09 2.14 12.44
N LEU A 279 -12.89 1.58 13.36
CA LEU A 279 -14.29 1.92 13.48
C LEU A 279 -14.50 3.32 14.10
N ASP A 280 -15.70 3.85 13.99
CA ASP A 280 -16.00 5.28 14.20
C ASP A 280 -15.50 5.82 15.54
N LEU A 281 -15.56 5.03 16.60
CA LEU A 281 -15.08 5.42 17.92
C LEU A 281 -13.62 5.89 17.93
N LEU A 282 -12.74 5.16 17.21
CA LEU A 282 -11.32 5.51 17.12
C LEU A 282 -11.09 6.76 16.26
N GLN A 283 -11.89 6.92 15.20
CA GLN A 283 -11.80 8.09 14.36
C GLN A 283 -12.30 9.36 15.09
N GLU A 284 -13.32 9.23 15.92
CA GLU A 284 -13.79 10.31 16.78
C GLU A 284 -12.77 10.67 17.86
N GLU A 285 -12.17 9.69 18.53
CA GLU A 285 -11.07 9.91 19.49
C GLU A 285 -9.91 10.68 18.87
N ALA A 286 -9.49 10.32 17.64
CA ALA A 286 -8.45 11.03 16.93
C ALA A 286 -8.85 12.47 16.58
N SER A 287 -10.10 12.70 16.18
CA SER A 287 -10.59 14.02 15.79
C SER A 287 -10.75 14.99 16.97
N GLN A 288 -10.91 14.47 18.19
CA GLN A 288 -10.98 15.26 19.41
C GLN A 288 -9.60 15.74 19.92
N ALA A 289 -8.51 15.17 19.41
CA ALA A 289 -7.16 15.45 19.92
C ALA A 289 -6.57 16.79 19.46
N GLY A 290 -7.20 17.50 18.52
CA GLY A 290 -6.78 18.83 18.08
C GLY A 290 -7.46 19.31 16.80
N ASP A 291 -7.48 20.63 16.62
CA ASP A 291 -8.11 21.30 15.48
C ASP A 291 -7.12 21.51 14.31
N ASP A 292 -5.82 21.30 14.53
CA ASP A 292 -4.81 21.48 13.49
C ASP A 292 -4.37 20.15 12.84
N LEU A 293 -3.82 20.25 11.64
CA LEU A 293 -3.43 19.11 10.85
C LEU A 293 -2.28 18.29 11.46
N PRO A 294 -1.23 18.89 12.06
CA PRO A 294 -0.20 18.16 12.78
C PRO A 294 -0.75 17.33 13.94
N ALA A 295 -1.53 17.95 14.84
CA ALA A 295 -2.10 17.25 15.99
C ALA A 295 -3.01 16.10 15.59
N LEU A 296 -3.84 16.28 14.55
CA LEU A 296 -4.68 15.21 14.01
C LEU A 296 -3.84 14.05 13.44
N PHE A 297 -2.74 14.35 12.74
CA PHE A 297 -1.83 13.33 12.22
C PHE A 297 -1.16 12.55 13.36
N GLU A 298 -0.65 13.25 14.36
CA GLU A 298 0.01 12.66 15.52
C GLU A 298 -0.95 11.78 16.33
N ALA A 299 -2.15 12.28 16.61
CA ALA A 299 -3.18 11.52 17.34
C ALA A 299 -3.59 10.26 16.58
N SER A 300 -3.88 10.38 15.28
CA SER A 300 -4.28 9.23 14.47
C SER A 300 -3.15 8.19 14.35
N PHE A 301 -1.89 8.62 14.22
CA PHE A 301 -0.75 7.71 14.20
C PHE A 301 -0.57 6.99 15.55
N SER A 302 -0.68 7.71 16.66
CA SER A 302 -0.57 7.13 18.00
C SER A 302 -1.66 6.10 18.28
N LEU A 303 -2.92 6.44 17.99
CA LEU A 303 -4.05 5.52 18.14
C LEU A 303 -3.90 4.30 17.23
N MET A 304 -3.58 4.52 15.95
CA MET A 304 -3.38 3.43 14.99
C MET A 304 -2.32 2.45 15.46
N THR A 305 -1.14 2.93 15.84
CA THR A 305 -0.03 2.06 16.25
C THR A 305 -0.30 1.36 17.57
N GLY A 306 -0.98 2.01 18.51
CA GLY A 306 -1.42 1.40 19.77
C GLY A 306 -2.41 0.26 19.55
N GLU A 307 -3.46 0.49 18.76
CA GLU A 307 -4.45 -0.54 18.44
C GLU A 307 -3.84 -1.71 17.65
N LEU A 308 -2.97 -1.41 16.67
CA LEU A 308 -2.29 -2.44 15.90
C LEU A 308 -1.32 -3.27 16.75
N ALA A 309 -0.71 -2.70 17.78
CA ALA A 309 0.13 -3.44 18.70
C ALA A 309 -0.69 -4.49 19.49
N TRP A 310 -1.87 -4.12 19.98
CA TRP A 310 -2.76 -5.05 20.67
C TRP A 310 -3.36 -6.09 19.72
N LEU A 311 -3.88 -5.66 18.56
CA LEU A 311 -4.40 -6.58 17.54
C LEU A 311 -3.34 -7.62 17.14
N THR A 312 -2.09 -7.17 16.91
CA THR A 312 -1.00 -8.07 16.51
C THR A 312 -0.65 -9.05 17.63
N ALA A 313 -0.65 -8.61 18.89
CA ALA A 313 -0.42 -9.49 20.04
C ALA A 313 -1.50 -10.57 20.13
N ASP A 314 -2.79 -10.20 20.05
CA ASP A 314 -3.91 -11.15 20.10
C ASP A 314 -3.95 -12.09 18.88
N LEU A 315 -3.56 -11.60 17.69
CA LEU A 315 -3.55 -12.39 16.46
C LEU A 315 -2.41 -13.44 16.43
N MET A 316 -1.31 -13.18 17.16
CA MET A 316 -0.11 -14.03 17.17
C MET A 316 0.03 -14.86 18.47
N ALA A 317 -0.95 -14.76 19.37
CA ALA A 317 -1.04 -15.60 20.57
C ALA A 317 -1.47 -17.03 20.20
#